data_f4f41df44bc7cc5797c6a8a169dc5166
#
_entry.id   f4f41df44bc7cc5797c6a8a169dc5166
#
_cell.length_a   1.000
_cell.length_b   1.000
_cell.length_c   1.000
_cell.angle_alpha   90.00
_cell.angle_beta   90.00
_cell.angle_gamma   90.00
#
_symmetry.space_group_name_H-M   'P 1'
#
loop_
_entity.id
_entity.type
_entity.pdbx_description
1 polymer ?
#
loop_
_entity_poly.entity_id
_entity_poly.type
_entity_poly.pdbx_seq_one_letter_code
_entity_poly.pdbx_strand_id
1 'polypeptide(L)'
;IAFIGGQNHLDMVKRRKHGYLEALREYRLPIDRDLVCCGKIDFDEARQSTLQLLQRENRPDAILAFNDILTYAAFDAIKTCGLQIPNDVAIIGFTDGDSAAFVTPKLSAIMDQAHEQGSKSCELLLRHLAGDKHIYKEIVPMILKIRESSEK
;
A
#
# COMPACT_ATOMS: atom_id res chain seq x y z
N ILE A 1 13.29 0.79 4.29
CA ILE A 1 11.88 0.61 3.88
C ILE A 1 11.84 0.27 2.39
N ALA A 2 11.11 -0.78 1.98
CA ALA A 2 10.87 -1.12 0.57
C ALA A 2 9.45 -0.72 0.11
N PHE A 3 9.29 -0.51 -1.19
CA PHE A 3 8.00 -0.29 -1.85
C PHE A 3 7.74 -1.42 -2.85
N ILE A 4 6.62 -2.15 -2.67
CA ILE A 4 6.17 -3.17 -3.61
C ILE A 4 4.99 -2.59 -4.40
N GLY A 5 5.20 -2.27 -5.66
CA GLY A 5 4.25 -1.57 -6.53
C GLY A 5 3.83 -2.36 -7.75
N GLY A 6 2.70 -1.95 -8.33
CA GLY A 6 2.23 -2.43 -9.63
C GLY A 6 2.98 -1.78 -10.80
N GLN A 7 2.43 -1.95 -12.00
CA GLN A 7 3.02 -1.45 -13.24
C GLN A 7 3.17 0.08 -13.23
N ASN A 8 4.34 0.56 -13.58
CA ASN A 8 4.71 1.99 -13.53
C ASN A 8 3.87 2.92 -14.42
N HIS A 9 3.13 2.40 -15.41
CA HIS A 9 2.26 3.23 -16.25
C HIS A 9 0.94 3.61 -15.55
N LEU A 10 0.52 2.89 -14.52
CA LEU A 10 -0.71 3.15 -13.77
C LEU A 10 -0.54 4.41 -12.89
N ASP A 11 -1.44 5.37 -13.05
CA ASP A 11 -1.37 6.65 -12.32
C ASP A 11 -1.42 6.46 -10.80
N MET A 12 -2.21 5.51 -10.31
CA MET A 12 -2.29 5.23 -8.88
C MET A 12 -0.96 4.71 -8.34
N VAL A 13 -0.24 3.85 -9.11
CA VAL A 13 1.10 3.37 -8.73
C VAL A 13 2.08 4.53 -8.67
N LYS A 14 2.06 5.42 -9.68
CA LYS A 14 2.93 6.62 -9.72
C LYS A 14 2.70 7.49 -8.48
N ARG A 15 1.42 7.78 -8.14
CA ARG A 15 1.07 8.64 -7.01
C ARG A 15 1.50 8.04 -5.67
N ARG A 16 1.22 6.76 -5.42
CA ARG A 16 1.61 6.07 -4.18
C ARG A 16 3.13 5.96 -4.06
N LYS A 17 3.82 5.61 -5.14
CA LYS A 17 5.29 5.60 -5.18
C LYS A 17 5.89 7.00 -4.95
N HIS A 18 5.29 8.04 -5.52
CA HIS A 18 5.74 9.41 -5.31
C HIS A 18 5.64 9.81 -3.85
N GLY A 19 4.48 9.56 -3.20
CA GLY A 19 4.30 9.83 -1.78
C GLY A 19 5.29 9.06 -0.89
N TYR A 20 5.56 7.79 -1.21
CA TYR A 20 6.61 7.02 -0.53
C TYR A 20 7.98 7.69 -0.64
N LEU A 21 8.38 8.11 -1.85
CA LEU A 21 9.69 8.76 -2.06
C LEU A 21 9.75 10.14 -1.41
N GLU A 22 8.66 10.89 -1.36
CA GLU A 22 8.58 12.18 -0.66
C GLU A 22 8.74 12.00 0.84
N ALA A 23 8.05 11.02 1.43
CA ALA A 23 8.19 10.71 2.85
C ALA A 23 9.63 10.34 3.21
N LEU A 24 10.30 9.49 2.42
CA LEU A 24 11.72 9.18 2.66
C LEU A 24 12.60 10.44 2.68
N ARG A 25 12.36 11.38 1.75
CA ARG A 25 13.12 12.66 1.70
C ARG A 25 12.83 13.52 2.91
N GLU A 26 11.57 13.68 3.28
CA GLU A 26 11.13 14.48 4.42
C GLU A 26 11.77 14.00 5.73
N TYR A 27 11.80 12.67 5.92
CA TYR A 27 12.41 12.05 7.09
C TYR A 27 13.91 11.80 6.93
N ARG A 28 14.55 12.29 5.85
CA ARG A 28 15.99 12.17 5.57
C ARG A 28 16.47 10.72 5.55
N LEU A 29 15.61 9.79 5.14
CA LEU A 29 15.97 8.40 4.96
C LEU A 29 16.60 8.18 3.58
N PRO A 30 17.55 7.23 3.46
CA PRO A 30 18.19 6.94 2.19
C PRO A 30 17.17 6.37 1.18
N ILE A 31 17.28 6.85 -0.06
CA ILE A 31 16.49 6.31 -1.18
C ILE A 31 17.35 5.29 -1.90
N ASP A 32 17.08 4.01 -1.65
CA ASP A 32 17.64 2.90 -2.41
C ASP A 32 16.66 2.50 -3.52
N ARG A 33 17.08 2.64 -4.78
CA ARG A 33 16.24 2.31 -5.94
C ARG A 33 15.96 0.81 -6.03
N ASP A 34 16.83 -0.01 -5.51
CA ASP A 34 16.68 -1.46 -5.52
C ASP A 34 15.63 -1.96 -4.50
N LEU A 35 15.22 -1.09 -3.57
CA LEU A 35 14.09 -1.34 -2.67
C LEU A 35 12.73 -0.90 -3.25
N VAL A 36 12.70 -0.44 -4.52
CA VAL A 36 11.48 -0.04 -5.22
C VAL A 36 11.16 -1.07 -6.29
N CYS A 37 10.41 -2.10 -5.93
CA CYS A 37 9.99 -3.15 -6.83
C CYS A 37 8.64 -2.81 -7.45
N CYS A 38 8.60 -2.64 -8.78
CA CYS A 38 7.37 -2.39 -9.53
C CYS A 38 7.25 -3.40 -10.66
N GLY A 39 6.19 -4.20 -10.63
CA GLY A 39 5.93 -5.28 -11.58
C GLY A 39 4.45 -5.43 -11.89
N LYS A 40 4.02 -6.61 -12.28
CA LYS A 40 2.60 -6.92 -12.42
C LYS A 40 1.89 -6.92 -11.07
N ILE A 41 0.58 -6.67 -11.10
CA ILE A 41 -0.27 -6.86 -9.92
C ILE A 41 -0.63 -8.35 -9.92
N ASP A 42 0.33 -9.16 -9.48
CA ASP A 42 0.27 -10.60 -9.46
C ASP A 42 0.90 -11.11 -8.17
N PHE A 43 0.25 -12.09 -7.52
CA PHE A 43 0.67 -12.59 -6.23
C PHE A 43 2.04 -13.27 -6.28
N ASP A 44 2.23 -14.18 -7.25
CA ASP A 44 3.46 -14.98 -7.33
C ASP A 44 4.67 -14.13 -7.72
N GLU A 45 4.50 -13.18 -8.67
CA GLU A 45 5.56 -12.25 -9.06
C GLU A 45 5.97 -11.35 -7.88
N ALA A 46 4.99 -10.80 -7.16
CA ALA A 46 5.24 -9.95 -6.00
C ALA A 46 5.90 -10.74 -4.84
N ARG A 47 5.43 -11.97 -4.61
CA ARG A 47 6.02 -12.87 -3.62
C ARG A 47 7.48 -13.16 -3.94
N GLN A 48 7.79 -13.52 -5.19
CA GLN A 48 9.17 -13.79 -5.62
C GLN A 48 10.06 -12.55 -5.48
N SER A 49 9.59 -11.39 -5.93
CA SER A 49 10.33 -10.13 -5.79
C SER A 49 10.60 -9.80 -4.32
N THR A 50 9.62 -10.04 -3.45
CA THR A 50 9.79 -9.81 -2.01
C THR A 50 10.79 -10.80 -1.40
N LEU A 51 10.74 -12.08 -1.76
CA LEU A 51 11.74 -13.06 -1.31
C LEU A 51 13.16 -12.65 -1.69
N GLN A 52 13.35 -12.16 -2.92
CA GLN A 52 14.66 -11.64 -3.37
C GLN A 52 15.13 -10.44 -2.55
N LEU A 53 14.22 -9.51 -2.23
CA LEU A 53 14.53 -8.36 -1.36
C LEU A 53 14.96 -8.80 0.06
N LEU A 54 14.26 -9.78 0.62
CA LEU A 54 14.50 -10.26 1.99
C LEU A 54 15.79 -11.08 2.13
N GLN A 55 16.32 -11.62 1.01
CA GLN A 55 17.58 -12.35 0.96
C GLN A 55 18.82 -11.46 0.81
N ARG A 56 18.64 -10.15 0.60
CA ARG A 56 19.77 -9.20 0.48
C ARG A 56 20.50 -9.05 1.82
N GLU A 57 21.79 -8.77 1.77
CA GLU A 57 22.58 -8.44 2.95
C GLU A 57 21.99 -7.23 3.69
N ASN A 58 21.61 -6.18 2.95
CA ASN A 58 20.92 -5.00 3.45
C ASN A 58 19.41 -5.10 3.17
N ARG A 59 18.75 -6.13 3.74
CA ARG A 59 17.31 -6.32 3.56
C ARG A 59 16.49 -5.15 4.16
N PRO A 60 15.32 -4.84 3.61
CA PRO A 60 14.44 -3.85 4.20
C PRO A 60 13.89 -4.32 5.56
N ASP A 61 13.78 -3.40 6.49
CA ASP A 61 13.16 -3.57 7.82
C ASP A 61 11.66 -3.20 7.84
N ALA A 62 11.15 -2.66 6.72
CA ALA A 62 9.74 -2.37 6.53
C ALA A 62 9.35 -2.43 5.04
N ILE A 63 8.09 -2.76 4.77
CA ILE A 63 7.51 -2.84 3.43
C ILE A 63 6.22 -2.03 3.37
N LEU A 64 6.11 -1.17 2.36
CA LEU A 64 4.86 -0.55 1.94
C LEU A 64 4.40 -1.20 0.63
N ALA A 65 3.23 -1.85 0.66
CA ALA A 65 2.70 -2.54 -0.51
C ALA A 65 1.51 -1.78 -1.14
N PHE A 66 1.46 -1.79 -2.47
CA PHE A 66 0.56 -0.97 -3.27
C PHE A 66 -0.93 -1.32 -3.15
N ASN A 67 -1.29 -2.60 -3.02
CA ASN A 67 -2.68 -3.07 -2.95
C ASN A 67 -2.78 -4.40 -2.19
N ASP A 68 -3.99 -4.95 -2.08
CA ASP A 68 -4.25 -6.21 -1.37
C ASP A 68 -3.37 -7.34 -1.82
N ILE A 69 -3.38 -7.64 -3.13
CA ILE A 69 -2.66 -8.78 -3.71
C ILE A 69 -1.17 -8.70 -3.37
N LEU A 70 -0.55 -7.53 -3.59
CA LEU A 70 0.88 -7.33 -3.34
C LEU A 70 1.19 -7.31 -1.83
N THR A 71 0.24 -6.86 -1.00
CA THR A 71 0.39 -6.84 0.45
C THR A 71 0.41 -8.26 1.01
N TYR A 72 -0.55 -9.11 0.60
CA TYR A 72 -0.58 -10.49 1.07
C TYR A 72 0.56 -11.33 0.49
N ALA A 73 1.01 -11.05 -0.73
CA ALA A 73 2.18 -11.67 -1.31
C ALA A 73 3.46 -11.36 -0.52
N ALA A 74 3.65 -10.08 -0.15
CA ALA A 74 4.77 -9.66 0.67
C ALA A 74 4.69 -10.23 2.10
N PHE A 75 3.50 -10.26 2.69
CA PHE A 75 3.26 -10.85 4.00
C PHE A 75 3.63 -12.35 4.03
N ASP A 76 3.19 -13.11 3.01
CA ASP A 76 3.54 -14.52 2.87
C ASP A 76 5.05 -14.74 2.66
N ALA A 77 5.70 -13.90 1.85
CA ALA A 77 7.14 -13.96 1.64
C ALA A 77 7.93 -13.75 2.94
N ILE A 78 7.54 -12.76 3.77
CA ILE A 78 8.18 -12.51 5.07
C ILE A 78 8.08 -13.76 5.95
N LYS A 79 6.89 -14.35 6.05
CA LYS A 79 6.67 -15.57 6.86
C LYS A 79 7.43 -16.78 6.30
N THR A 80 7.49 -16.93 4.99
CA THR A 80 8.24 -18.00 4.31
C THR A 80 9.74 -17.93 4.62
N CYS A 81 10.29 -16.72 4.77
CA CYS A 81 11.67 -16.51 5.21
C CYS A 81 11.90 -16.77 6.72
N GLY A 82 10.88 -17.13 7.47
CA GLY A 82 10.96 -17.31 8.92
C GLY A 82 11.14 -16.00 9.71
N LEU A 83 10.90 -14.85 9.07
CA LEU A 83 11.04 -13.53 9.68
C LEU A 83 9.79 -13.15 10.48
N GLN A 84 10.02 -12.46 11.59
CA GLN A 84 8.95 -12.01 12.48
C GLN A 84 8.38 -10.66 12.02
N ILE A 85 7.06 -10.59 11.91
CA ILE A 85 6.33 -9.34 11.69
C ILE A 85 5.78 -8.88 13.06
N PRO A 86 6.04 -7.66 13.50
CA PRO A 86 6.79 -6.57 12.83
C PRO A 86 8.29 -6.54 13.17
N ASN A 87 8.78 -7.39 14.07
CA ASN A 87 10.09 -7.25 14.70
C ASN A 87 11.24 -7.21 13.68
N ASP A 88 11.29 -8.17 12.76
CA ASP A 88 12.30 -8.20 11.69
C ASP A 88 11.91 -7.29 10.52
N VAL A 89 10.64 -7.39 10.07
CA VAL A 89 10.10 -6.62 8.95
C VAL A 89 8.67 -6.17 9.26
N ALA A 90 8.47 -4.86 9.38
CA ALA A 90 7.14 -4.28 9.47
C ALA A 90 6.47 -4.24 8.10
N ILE A 91 5.13 -4.33 8.04
CA ILE A 91 4.42 -4.25 6.77
C ILE A 91 3.13 -3.43 6.90
N ILE A 92 2.92 -2.55 5.93
CA ILE A 92 1.67 -1.79 5.73
C ILE A 92 1.26 -1.94 4.27
N GLY A 93 -0.04 -2.10 4.01
CA GLY A 93 -0.57 -2.16 2.66
C GLY A 93 -1.76 -1.25 2.43
N PHE A 94 -1.97 -0.88 1.16
CA PHE A 94 -3.22 -0.29 0.73
C PHE A 94 -4.23 -1.42 0.54
N THR A 95 -5.11 -1.60 1.51
CA THR A 95 -6.12 -2.65 1.53
C THR A 95 -7.43 -2.09 2.07
N ASP A 96 -8.54 -2.48 1.47
CA ASP A 96 -9.87 -1.98 1.83
C ASP A 96 -10.57 -2.88 2.86
N GLY A 97 -9.93 -4.00 3.22
CA GLY A 97 -10.63 -5.09 3.81
C GLY A 97 -10.56 -5.24 5.32
N ASP A 98 -11.65 -5.77 5.83
CA ASP A 98 -11.67 -6.46 7.11
C ASP A 98 -10.72 -7.66 7.11
N SER A 99 -10.39 -8.21 5.93
CA SER A 99 -9.41 -9.28 5.71
C SER A 99 -8.04 -8.98 6.34
N ALA A 100 -7.63 -7.72 6.39
CA ALA A 100 -6.41 -7.30 7.09
C ALA A 100 -6.43 -7.60 8.61
N ALA A 101 -7.61 -7.77 9.20
CA ALA A 101 -7.76 -8.11 10.61
C ALA A 101 -7.81 -9.63 10.86
N PHE A 102 -7.93 -10.46 9.81
CA PHE A 102 -8.01 -11.92 9.93
C PHE A 102 -6.67 -12.63 9.79
N VAL A 103 -5.61 -11.94 9.41
CA VAL A 103 -4.25 -12.49 9.37
C VAL A 103 -3.54 -12.29 10.71
N THR A 104 -2.52 -13.12 10.98
CA THR A 104 -1.72 -13.03 12.21
C THR A 104 -0.24 -12.83 11.86
N PRO A 105 0.38 -11.72 12.35
CA PRO A 105 -0.23 -10.60 13.07
C PRO A 105 -1.22 -9.80 12.23
N LYS A 106 -2.15 -9.09 12.88
CA LYS A 106 -3.13 -8.24 12.18
C LYS A 106 -2.45 -7.15 11.39
N LEU A 107 -2.87 -6.98 10.14
CA LEU A 107 -2.21 -6.11 9.18
C LEU A 107 -2.63 -4.64 9.33
N SER A 108 -1.65 -3.75 9.45
CA SER A 108 -1.83 -2.31 9.34
C SER A 108 -2.22 -1.95 7.90
N ALA A 109 -3.20 -1.08 7.73
CA ALA A 109 -3.83 -0.85 6.45
C ALA A 109 -4.09 0.62 6.17
N ILE A 110 -3.92 1.02 4.93
CA ILE A 110 -4.39 2.30 4.38
C ILE A 110 -5.67 2.00 3.63
N MET A 111 -6.81 2.43 4.18
CA MET A 111 -8.15 2.01 3.77
C MET A 111 -8.88 3.11 3.02
N ASP A 112 -9.52 2.74 1.92
CA ASP A 112 -10.47 3.60 1.21
C ASP A 112 -11.75 3.79 2.02
N GLN A 113 -12.35 4.96 1.92
CA GLN A 113 -13.68 5.25 2.47
C GLN A 113 -14.75 5.03 1.38
N ALA A 114 -14.92 3.80 0.94
CA ALA A 114 -15.77 3.44 -0.20
C ALA A 114 -17.21 3.94 -0.07
N HIS A 115 -17.81 3.86 1.13
CA HIS A 115 -19.16 4.38 1.38
C HIS A 115 -19.24 5.89 1.13
N GLU A 116 -18.29 6.66 1.68
CA GLU A 116 -18.27 8.12 1.51
C GLU A 116 -17.97 8.50 0.05
N GLN A 117 -17.05 7.80 -0.60
CA GLN A 117 -16.77 7.97 -2.03
C GLN A 117 -18.02 7.73 -2.88
N GLY A 118 -18.79 6.67 -2.62
CA GLY A 118 -20.05 6.38 -3.29
C GLY A 118 -21.11 7.46 -3.06
N SER A 119 -21.28 7.89 -1.80
CA SER A 119 -22.23 8.96 -1.42
C SER A 119 -21.90 10.27 -2.12
N LYS A 120 -20.63 10.73 -2.07
CA LYS A 120 -20.17 11.95 -2.73
C LYS A 120 -20.30 11.88 -4.24
N SER A 121 -19.96 10.76 -4.84
CA SER A 121 -20.11 10.57 -6.29
C SER A 121 -21.57 10.68 -6.73
N CYS A 122 -22.49 10.07 -5.98
CA CYS A 122 -23.93 10.16 -6.26
C CYS A 122 -24.44 11.60 -6.09
N GLU A 123 -24.05 12.28 -5.02
CA GLU A 123 -24.41 13.69 -4.78
C GLU A 123 -23.99 14.59 -5.95
N LEU A 124 -22.73 14.48 -6.40
CA LEU A 124 -22.20 15.26 -7.51
C LEU A 124 -22.95 14.97 -8.83
N LEU A 125 -23.26 13.69 -9.07
CA LEU A 125 -24.06 13.30 -10.24
C LEU A 125 -25.45 13.92 -10.22
N LEU A 126 -26.14 13.87 -9.09
CA LEU A 126 -27.48 14.45 -8.93
C LEU A 126 -27.48 15.97 -9.13
N ARG A 127 -26.49 16.69 -8.61
CA ARG A 127 -26.30 18.12 -8.86
C ARG A 127 -26.12 18.39 -10.37
N HIS A 128 -25.31 17.61 -11.04
CA HIS A 128 -25.07 17.77 -12.48
C HIS A 128 -26.34 17.52 -13.29
N LEU A 129 -27.11 16.49 -12.97
CA LEU A 129 -28.41 16.19 -13.60
C LEU A 129 -29.45 17.27 -13.32
N ALA A 130 -29.39 17.97 -12.18
CA ALA A 130 -30.26 19.12 -11.87
C ALA A 130 -29.84 20.41 -12.60
N GLY A 131 -28.86 20.37 -13.48
CA GLY A 131 -28.44 21.50 -14.32
C GLY A 131 -27.23 22.28 -13.78
N ASP A 132 -26.62 21.86 -12.70
CA ASP A 132 -25.36 22.44 -12.20
C ASP A 132 -24.24 22.01 -13.12
N LYS A 133 -23.64 22.97 -13.85
CA LYS A 133 -22.58 22.72 -14.82
C LYS A 133 -21.16 22.90 -14.24
N HIS A 134 -21.04 23.16 -12.95
CA HIS A 134 -19.72 23.26 -12.32
C HIS A 134 -19.03 21.89 -12.31
N ILE A 135 -17.72 21.92 -12.56
CA ILE A 135 -16.89 20.73 -12.42
C ILE A 135 -16.40 20.70 -10.98
N TYR A 136 -16.93 19.75 -10.22
CA TYR A 136 -16.50 19.52 -8.84
C TYR A 136 -15.37 18.50 -8.79
N LYS A 137 -14.42 18.76 -7.89
CA LYS A 137 -13.40 17.79 -7.51
C LYS A 137 -13.46 17.63 -5.99
N GLU A 138 -13.99 16.50 -5.57
CA GLU A 138 -14.00 16.12 -4.16
C GLU A 138 -12.86 15.13 -3.89
N ILE A 139 -12.21 15.28 -2.74
CA ILE A 139 -11.16 14.38 -2.27
C ILE A 139 -11.66 13.74 -0.98
N VAL A 140 -11.89 12.44 -1.03
CA VAL A 140 -12.19 11.64 0.16
C VAL A 140 -10.86 11.08 0.65
N PRO A 141 -10.41 11.46 1.87
CA PRO A 141 -9.13 10.99 2.39
C PRO A 141 -9.17 9.50 2.70
N MET A 142 -8.04 8.83 2.59
CA MET A 142 -7.87 7.47 3.07
C MET A 142 -7.64 7.45 4.58
N ILE A 143 -7.96 6.35 5.24
CA ILE A 143 -7.76 6.17 6.68
C ILE A 143 -6.60 5.20 6.89
N LEU A 144 -5.59 5.63 7.65
CA LEU A 144 -4.52 4.75 8.13
C LEU A 144 -4.97 4.09 9.43
N LYS A 145 -5.09 2.76 9.41
CA LYS A 145 -5.39 1.94 10.57
C LYS A 145 -4.15 1.15 10.98
N ILE A 146 -3.51 1.58 12.05
CA ILE A 146 -2.34 0.90 12.63
C ILE A 146 -2.81 -0.35 13.38
N ARG A 147 -2.07 -1.45 13.18
CA ARG A 147 -2.26 -2.74 13.84
C ARG A 147 -0.89 -3.40 14.09
N GLU A 148 -0.93 -4.63 14.58
CA GLU A 148 0.24 -5.41 15.02
C GLU A 148 1.39 -5.48 13.98
N SER A 149 1.09 -5.47 12.68
CA SER A 149 2.12 -5.66 11.64
C SER A 149 3.09 -4.49 11.45
N SER A 150 2.84 -3.35 12.09
CA SER A 150 3.73 -2.17 12.04
C SER A 150 4.01 -1.56 13.43
N GLU A 151 3.46 -2.10 14.50
CA GLU A 151 3.77 -1.67 15.87
C GLU A 151 4.96 -2.48 16.38
N LYS A 152 6.13 -1.82 16.49
CA LYS A 152 7.35 -2.37 17.11
C LYS A 152 7.46 -1.92 18.55
#